data_e01e2573e556eb4e6b897373cb0aedf0
#
_entry.id   e01e2573e556eb4e6b897373cb0aedf0
#
_cell.length_a   1.000
_cell.length_b   1.000
_cell.length_c   1.000
_cell.angle_alpha   90.00
_cell.angle_beta   90.00
_cell.angle_gamma   90.00
#
_symmetry.space_group_name_H-M   'P 1'
#
loop_
_entity.id
_entity.type
_entity.pdbx_description
1 polymer ?
#
loop_
_entity_poly.entity_id
_entity_poly.type
_entity_poly.pdbx_seq_one_letter_code
_entity_poly.pdbx_strand_id
1 'polypeptide(L)'
;AEPYTTRTVEPWGVVTEKGRWYLIGHDRDRDDTRTFRLSRIAAEVEPIGPPGAVTMPDHVDLRKIVAATVAETPTGLQARVWVADGRATALRRAGTSVGVQQLGGRSGEVIELEIGSADRLARDIAGYGVDAVVLEPPSLRDDVLARLRAHAGVSA
;
A
#
# COMPACT_ATOMS: atom_id res chain seq x y z
N ALA A 1 19.43 6.85 -18.95
CA ALA A 1 19.63 6.67 -17.51
C ALA A 1 19.40 5.20 -17.15
N GLU A 2 20.37 4.58 -16.54
CA GLU A 2 20.21 3.20 -16.08
C GLU A 2 19.19 3.19 -14.93
N PRO A 3 18.12 2.41 -15.03
CA PRO A 3 17.10 2.36 -13.99
C PRO A 3 17.55 1.61 -12.73
N TYR A 4 18.74 1.04 -12.75
CA TYR A 4 19.26 0.21 -11.67
C TYR A 4 20.57 0.74 -11.11
N THR A 5 20.74 0.59 -9.80
CA THR A 5 21.95 1.00 -9.09
C THR A 5 22.53 -0.23 -8.37
N THR A 6 23.84 -0.45 -8.50
CA THR A 6 24.52 -1.49 -7.75
C THR A 6 24.70 -1.06 -6.29
N ARG A 7 24.39 -1.95 -5.36
CA ARG A 7 24.50 -1.73 -3.92
C ARG A 7 25.29 -2.83 -3.24
N THR A 8 26.09 -2.47 -2.26
CA THR A 8 26.72 -3.44 -1.35
C THR A 8 25.94 -3.45 -0.05
N VAL A 9 25.35 -4.60 0.27
CA VAL A 9 24.41 -4.75 1.38
C VAL A 9 24.88 -5.85 2.32
N GLU A 10 24.82 -5.59 3.62
CA GLU A 10 24.97 -6.61 4.67
C GLU A 10 23.57 -7.14 4.99
N PRO A 11 23.19 -8.33 4.47
CA PRO A 11 21.82 -8.83 4.62
C PRO A 11 21.56 -9.32 6.04
N TRP A 12 20.45 -8.90 6.61
CA TRP A 12 20.00 -9.35 7.94
C TRP A 12 18.91 -10.42 7.86
N GLY A 13 18.07 -10.35 6.86
CA GLY A 13 17.03 -11.35 6.64
C GLY A 13 16.05 -10.98 5.55
N VAL A 14 15.13 -11.90 5.30
CA VAL A 14 14.08 -11.76 4.30
C VAL A 14 12.74 -11.91 4.98
N VAL A 15 11.81 -11.00 4.67
CA VAL A 15 10.48 -10.95 5.27
C VAL A 15 9.43 -10.81 4.18
N THR A 16 8.29 -11.46 4.35
CA THR A 16 7.11 -11.26 3.51
C THR A 16 6.18 -10.23 4.14
N GLU A 17 5.71 -9.30 3.32
CA GLU A 17 4.72 -8.30 3.71
C GLU A 17 3.74 -8.09 2.55
N LYS A 18 2.46 -8.24 2.81
CA LYS A 18 1.39 -8.10 1.79
C LYS A 18 1.65 -8.91 0.51
N GLY A 19 2.12 -10.15 0.67
CA GLY A 19 2.40 -11.05 -0.45
C GLY A 19 3.68 -10.76 -1.24
N ARG A 20 4.54 -9.89 -0.75
CA ARG A 20 5.80 -9.52 -1.39
C ARG A 20 6.98 -9.85 -0.49
N TRP A 21 8.12 -10.17 -1.12
CA TRP A 21 9.35 -10.50 -0.43
C TRP A 21 10.28 -9.30 -0.35
N TYR A 22 10.83 -9.05 0.82
CA TYR A 22 11.74 -7.95 1.09
C TYR A 22 13.00 -8.44 1.77
N LEU A 23 14.15 -7.94 1.29
CA LEU A 23 15.44 -8.09 1.95
C LEU A 23 15.70 -6.87 2.81
N ILE A 24 16.09 -7.08 4.06
CA ILE A 24 16.44 -6.01 4.98
C ILE A 24 17.92 -6.17 5.36
N GLY A 25 18.64 -5.08 5.39
CA GLY A 25 20.02 -5.08 5.77
C GLY A 25 20.63 -3.70 5.85
N HIS A 26 21.92 -3.68 6.10
CA HIS A 26 22.70 -2.44 6.10
C HIS A 26 23.24 -2.16 4.70
N ASP A 27 22.86 -1.07 4.10
CA ASP A 27 23.39 -0.59 2.81
C ASP A 27 24.68 0.18 3.06
N ARG A 28 25.80 -0.40 2.65
CA ARG A 28 27.13 0.21 2.84
C ARG A 28 27.33 1.48 2.02
N ASP A 29 26.70 1.57 0.86
CA ASP A 29 26.81 2.73 -0.02
C ASP A 29 26.08 3.96 0.54
N ARG A 30 25.05 3.73 1.35
CA ARG A 30 24.26 4.79 2.00
C ARG A 30 24.50 4.88 3.50
N ASP A 31 25.21 3.94 4.07
CA ASP A 31 25.46 3.82 5.52
C ASP A 31 24.15 3.89 6.34
N ASP A 32 23.15 3.11 5.93
CA ASP A 32 21.83 3.13 6.51
C ASP A 32 21.13 1.78 6.40
N THR A 33 20.18 1.54 7.29
CA THR A 33 19.28 0.38 7.19
C THR A 33 18.32 0.56 6.02
N ARG A 34 18.28 -0.42 5.14
CA ARG A 34 17.44 -0.36 3.94
C ARG A 34 16.64 -1.63 3.73
N THR A 35 15.49 -1.44 3.10
CA THR A 35 14.60 -2.52 2.66
C THR A 35 14.58 -2.56 1.13
N PHE A 36 14.83 -3.74 0.57
CA PHE A 36 14.84 -3.96 -0.87
C PHE A 36 13.78 -4.99 -1.24
N ARG A 37 12.94 -4.65 -2.20
CA ARG A 37 11.97 -5.59 -2.73
C ARG A 37 12.68 -6.58 -3.67
N LEU A 38 12.56 -7.90 -3.40
CA LEU A 38 13.30 -8.92 -4.17
C LEU A 38 12.97 -8.89 -5.66
N SER A 39 11.71 -8.61 -6.02
CA SER A 39 11.31 -8.52 -7.43
C SER A 39 11.96 -7.38 -8.21
N ARG A 40 12.64 -6.45 -7.52
CA ARG A 40 13.35 -5.32 -8.14
C ARG A 40 14.85 -5.55 -8.25
N ILE A 41 15.34 -6.70 -7.84
CA ILE A 41 16.74 -7.10 -8.06
C ILE A 41 16.85 -7.58 -9.49
N ALA A 42 17.60 -6.82 -10.31
CA ALA A 42 17.62 -7.01 -11.76
C ALA A 42 18.76 -7.88 -12.24
N ALA A 43 19.78 -8.09 -11.42
CA ALA A 43 20.97 -8.83 -11.79
C ALA A 43 21.30 -9.93 -10.76
N GLU A 44 22.23 -10.78 -11.11
CA GLU A 44 22.73 -11.83 -10.22
C GLU A 44 23.36 -11.20 -8.97
N VAL A 45 23.03 -11.78 -7.81
CA VAL A 45 23.59 -11.36 -6.53
C VAL A 45 24.93 -12.03 -6.33
N GLU A 46 25.97 -11.23 -6.12
CA GLU A 46 27.33 -11.72 -5.92
C GLU A 46 27.72 -11.67 -4.44
N PRO A 47 28.00 -12.82 -3.80
CA PRO A 47 28.46 -12.84 -2.43
C PRO A 47 29.86 -12.23 -2.28
N ILE A 48 30.05 -11.41 -1.24
CA ILE A 48 31.32 -10.78 -0.90
C ILE A 48 31.73 -11.20 0.51
N GLY A 49 32.94 -11.66 0.65
CA GLY A 49 33.49 -12.07 1.96
C GLY A 49 33.09 -13.48 2.41
N PRO A 50 33.57 -13.90 3.58
CA PRO A 50 33.30 -15.25 4.09
C PRO A 50 31.91 -15.39 4.67
N PRO A 51 31.33 -16.61 4.71
CA PRO A 51 30.07 -16.87 5.42
C PRO A 51 30.16 -16.44 6.90
N GLY A 52 29.09 -15.82 7.40
CA GLY A 52 29.02 -15.34 8.79
C GLY A 52 29.72 -14.01 9.05
N ALA A 53 30.18 -13.31 8.01
CA ALA A 53 30.79 -11.98 8.15
C ALA A 53 29.80 -10.88 8.59
N VAL A 54 28.51 -11.09 8.34
CA VAL A 54 27.45 -10.12 8.67
C VAL A 54 26.82 -10.48 10.02
N THR A 55 26.75 -9.50 10.91
CA THR A 55 26.06 -9.65 12.20
C THR A 55 24.87 -8.70 12.25
N MET A 56 23.67 -9.27 12.46
CA MET A 56 22.48 -8.47 12.67
C MET A 56 22.46 -7.89 14.09
N PRO A 57 22.17 -6.60 14.28
CA PRO A 57 21.99 -6.03 15.61
C PRO A 57 20.87 -6.72 16.40
N ASP A 58 21.09 -6.96 17.70
CA ASP A 58 20.18 -7.73 18.57
C ASP A 58 18.77 -7.10 18.74
N HIS A 59 18.68 -5.78 18.62
CA HIS A 59 17.44 -5.04 18.84
C HIS A 59 16.60 -4.82 17.57
N VAL A 60 16.96 -5.45 16.46
CA VAL A 60 16.29 -5.26 15.16
C VAL A 60 15.12 -6.20 15.01
N ASP A 61 13.93 -5.64 14.76
CA ASP A 61 12.73 -6.36 14.35
C ASP A 61 12.50 -6.14 12.85
N LEU A 62 12.82 -7.15 12.04
CA LEU A 62 12.76 -7.07 10.59
C LEU A 62 11.35 -6.85 10.06
N ARG A 63 10.36 -7.50 10.65
CA ARG A 63 8.95 -7.34 10.25
C ARG A 63 8.46 -5.93 10.49
N LYS A 64 8.85 -5.33 11.61
CA LYS A 64 8.49 -3.97 11.96
C LYS A 64 9.10 -2.95 11.02
N ILE A 65 10.36 -3.15 10.62
CA ILE A 65 11.06 -2.30 9.65
C ILE A 65 10.35 -2.35 8.30
N VAL A 66 10.02 -3.54 7.81
CA VAL A 66 9.34 -3.70 6.51
C VAL A 66 7.95 -3.10 6.54
N ALA A 67 7.18 -3.35 7.58
CA ALA A 67 5.83 -2.80 7.74
C ALA A 67 5.85 -1.25 7.72
N ALA A 68 6.79 -0.63 8.44
CA ALA A 68 6.97 0.82 8.44
C ALA A 68 7.37 1.34 7.06
N THR A 69 8.32 0.71 6.39
CA THR A 69 8.77 1.11 5.05
C THR A 69 7.64 1.04 4.03
N VAL A 70 6.85 -0.02 4.05
CA VAL A 70 5.70 -0.19 3.15
C VAL A 70 4.61 0.86 3.43
N ALA A 71 4.38 1.19 4.70
CA ALA A 71 3.43 2.22 5.11
C ALA A 71 3.89 3.64 4.73
N GLU A 72 5.19 3.90 4.78
CA GLU A 72 5.79 5.21 4.47
C GLU A 72 5.97 5.49 2.99
N THR A 73 5.80 4.50 2.12
CA THR A 73 5.93 4.72 0.68
C THR A 73 4.64 5.35 0.14
N PRO A 74 4.57 6.68 0.01
CA PRO A 74 3.39 7.32 -0.54
C PRO A 74 3.29 7.01 -2.04
N THR A 75 2.12 6.59 -2.48
CA THR A 75 1.85 6.38 -3.91
C THR A 75 1.66 7.70 -4.64
N GLY A 76 1.37 8.76 -3.90
CA GLY A 76 1.00 10.07 -4.45
C GLY A 76 -0.39 10.09 -5.07
N LEU A 77 -1.08 8.97 -5.09
CA LEU A 77 -2.44 8.84 -5.61
C LEU A 77 -3.45 8.98 -4.49
N GLN A 78 -4.46 9.82 -4.72
CA GLN A 78 -5.54 10.04 -3.77
C GLN A 78 -6.89 9.70 -4.38
N ALA A 79 -7.79 9.19 -3.54
CA ALA A 79 -9.18 8.96 -3.88
C ALA A 79 -10.07 9.93 -3.11
N ARG A 80 -11.17 10.31 -3.74
CA ARG A 80 -12.29 11.01 -3.09
C ARG A 80 -13.47 10.09 -3.04
N VAL A 81 -13.96 9.84 -1.85
CA VAL A 81 -15.04 8.91 -1.58
C VAL A 81 -16.12 9.64 -0.79
N TRP A 82 -17.35 9.61 -1.31
CA TRP A 82 -18.52 10.06 -0.56
C TRP A 82 -18.93 8.95 0.40
N VAL A 83 -19.17 9.31 1.65
CA VAL A 83 -19.58 8.39 2.72
C VAL A 83 -20.84 8.90 3.37
N ALA A 84 -21.86 8.05 3.46
CA ALA A 84 -23.11 8.40 4.12
C ALA A 84 -22.91 8.72 5.61
N ASP A 85 -23.68 9.66 6.13
CA ASP A 85 -23.58 10.06 7.53
C ASP A 85 -23.78 8.86 8.47
N GLY A 86 -22.88 8.74 9.45
CA GLY A 86 -22.89 7.67 10.43
C GLY A 86 -22.47 6.29 9.90
N ARG A 87 -22.01 6.21 8.65
CA ARG A 87 -21.60 4.94 8.01
C ARG A 87 -20.10 4.94 7.71
N ALA A 88 -19.60 3.73 7.36
CA ALA A 88 -18.23 3.51 6.93
C ALA A 88 -17.17 4.17 7.84
N THR A 89 -17.25 3.96 9.13
CA THR A 89 -16.37 4.58 10.14
C THR A 89 -14.88 4.32 9.86
N ALA A 90 -14.53 3.14 9.35
CA ALA A 90 -13.14 2.80 9.03
C ALA A 90 -12.58 3.68 7.91
N LEU A 91 -13.38 3.99 6.87
CA LEU A 91 -12.98 4.90 5.82
C LEU A 91 -12.81 6.33 6.35
N ARG A 92 -13.70 6.77 7.22
CA ARG A 92 -13.61 8.09 7.85
C ARG A 92 -12.34 8.26 8.67
N ARG A 93 -11.92 7.21 9.38
CA ARG A 93 -10.68 7.23 10.17
C ARG A 93 -9.43 7.18 9.32
N ALA A 94 -9.50 6.52 8.16
CA ALA A 94 -8.35 6.37 7.27
C ALA A 94 -8.06 7.63 6.45
N GLY A 95 -9.05 8.51 6.26
CA GLY A 95 -8.92 9.68 5.42
C GLY A 95 -9.24 10.99 6.14
N THR A 96 -9.31 12.06 5.35
CA THR A 96 -9.60 13.40 5.83
C THR A 96 -10.87 13.91 5.18
N SER A 97 -11.83 14.40 5.98
CA SER A 97 -13.05 15.02 5.46
C SER A 97 -12.71 16.35 4.79
N VAL A 98 -13.14 16.50 3.54
CA VAL A 98 -12.90 17.71 2.74
C VAL A 98 -14.19 18.49 2.45
N GLY A 99 -15.34 17.99 2.85
CA GLY A 99 -16.61 18.69 2.70
C GLY A 99 -17.82 17.80 2.94
N VAL A 100 -18.98 18.43 3.01
CA VAL A 100 -20.27 17.78 3.14
C VAL A 100 -20.99 17.84 1.78
N GLN A 101 -21.58 16.73 1.37
CA GLN A 101 -22.27 16.64 0.09
C GLN A 101 -23.50 15.74 0.20
N GLN A 102 -24.59 16.15 -0.41
CA GLN A 102 -25.71 15.25 -0.61
C GLN A 102 -25.56 14.45 -1.90
N LEU A 103 -25.84 13.16 -1.83
CA LEU A 103 -25.79 12.26 -2.97
C LEU A 103 -27.02 11.35 -2.96
N GLY A 104 -27.80 11.37 -4.05
CA GLY A 104 -29.01 10.56 -4.16
C GLY A 104 -30.06 10.84 -3.07
N GLY A 105 -30.14 12.07 -2.59
CA GLY A 105 -31.05 12.45 -1.51
C GLY A 105 -30.56 12.11 -0.09
N ARG A 106 -29.34 11.60 0.03
CA ARG A 106 -28.72 11.25 1.32
C ARG A 106 -27.62 12.25 1.66
N SER A 107 -27.54 12.62 2.92
CA SER A 107 -26.47 13.45 3.45
C SER A 107 -25.23 12.60 3.73
N GLY A 108 -24.07 13.14 3.43
CA GLY A 108 -22.81 12.51 3.67
C GLY A 108 -21.64 13.48 3.58
N GLU A 109 -20.46 12.97 3.72
CA GLU A 109 -19.22 13.74 3.59
C GLU A 109 -18.29 13.13 2.57
N VAL A 110 -17.48 13.98 1.95
CA VAL A 110 -16.42 13.56 1.03
C VAL A 110 -15.12 13.41 1.80
N ILE A 111 -14.53 12.24 1.69
CA ILE A 111 -13.29 11.88 2.35
C ILE A 111 -12.19 11.72 1.30
N GLU A 112 -11.05 12.34 1.55
CA GLU A 112 -9.85 12.17 0.76
C GLU A 112 -8.95 11.11 1.40
N LEU A 113 -8.60 10.08 0.62
CA LEU A 113 -7.82 8.93 1.04
C LEU A 113 -6.61 8.74 0.14
N GLU A 114 -5.49 8.35 0.73
CA GLU A 114 -4.36 7.89 -0.06
C GLU A 114 -4.59 6.47 -0.57
N ILE A 115 -4.29 6.23 -1.85
CA ILE A 115 -4.42 4.91 -2.46
C ILE A 115 -3.10 4.15 -2.28
N GLY A 116 -3.02 3.26 -1.29
CA GLY A 116 -1.87 2.37 -1.12
C GLY A 116 -1.94 1.18 -2.08
N SER A 117 -3.10 0.51 -2.12
CA SER A 117 -3.42 -0.57 -3.05
C SER A 117 -4.81 -0.32 -3.61
N ALA A 118 -4.90 -0.09 -4.92
CA ALA A 118 -6.18 0.15 -5.58
C ALA A 118 -7.13 -1.05 -5.47
N ASP A 119 -6.61 -2.27 -5.62
CA ASP A 119 -7.40 -3.50 -5.48
C ASP A 119 -7.99 -3.67 -4.09
N ARG A 120 -7.18 -3.47 -3.06
CA ARG A 120 -7.63 -3.56 -1.67
C ARG A 120 -8.64 -2.47 -1.33
N LEU A 121 -8.38 -1.24 -1.73
CA LEU A 121 -9.28 -0.12 -1.48
C LEU A 121 -10.62 -0.33 -2.18
N ALA A 122 -10.62 -0.78 -3.44
CA ALA A 122 -11.83 -1.10 -4.18
C ALA A 122 -12.66 -2.18 -3.48
N ARG A 123 -12.00 -3.22 -2.98
CA ARG A 123 -12.66 -4.29 -2.23
C ARG A 123 -13.30 -3.77 -0.94
N ASP A 124 -12.56 -2.97 -0.19
CA ASP A 124 -13.05 -2.41 1.07
C ASP A 124 -14.25 -1.49 0.84
N ILE A 125 -14.18 -0.62 -0.17
CA ILE A 125 -15.27 0.30 -0.51
C ILE A 125 -16.50 -0.48 -1.00
N ALA A 126 -16.32 -1.49 -1.84
CA ALA A 126 -17.43 -2.32 -2.32
C ALA A 126 -18.18 -3.01 -1.16
N GLY A 127 -17.46 -3.36 -0.08
CA GLY A 127 -18.07 -3.93 1.12
C GLY A 127 -19.07 -3.03 1.84
N TYR A 128 -19.02 -1.73 1.62
CA TYR A 128 -19.99 -0.78 2.19
C TYR A 128 -21.24 -0.56 1.31
N GLY A 129 -21.25 -1.12 0.08
CA GLY A 129 -22.38 -0.98 -0.83
C GLY A 129 -22.70 0.48 -1.16
N VAL A 130 -23.93 0.87 -0.94
CA VAL A 130 -24.40 2.25 -1.24
C VAL A 130 -23.98 3.30 -0.22
N ASP A 131 -23.38 2.91 0.87
CA ASP A 131 -22.94 3.83 1.93
C ASP A 131 -21.60 4.51 1.63
N ALA A 132 -20.88 4.04 0.63
CA ALA A 132 -19.64 4.63 0.15
C ALA A 132 -19.59 4.64 -1.38
N VAL A 133 -19.35 5.81 -1.95
CA VAL A 133 -19.33 6.01 -3.41
C VAL A 133 -18.05 6.69 -3.81
N VAL A 134 -17.29 6.08 -4.72
CA VAL A 134 -16.07 6.67 -5.26
C VAL A 134 -16.41 7.79 -6.22
N LEU A 135 -15.90 8.99 -5.93
CA LEU A 135 -16.03 10.15 -6.80
C LEU A 135 -14.84 10.27 -7.76
N GLU A 136 -13.66 10.02 -7.25
CA GLU A 136 -12.39 10.05 -8.00
C GLU A 136 -11.40 9.02 -7.44
N PRO A 137 -10.50 8.43 -8.24
CA PRO A 137 -10.42 8.50 -9.71
C PRO A 137 -11.44 7.59 -10.41
N PRO A 138 -11.72 7.81 -11.71
CA PRO A 138 -12.65 6.96 -12.47
C PRO A 138 -12.29 5.48 -12.49
N SER A 139 -11.00 5.15 -12.56
CA SER A 139 -10.53 3.77 -12.55
C SER A 139 -10.90 3.01 -11.29
N LEU A 140 -10.79 3.66 -10.12
CA LEU A 140 -11.18 3.08 -8.84
C LEU A 140 -12.71 2.92 -8.77
N ARG A 141 -13.45 3.92 -9.24
CA ARG A 141 -14.92 3.87 -9.30
C ARG A 141 -15.39 2.69 -10.16
N ASP A 142 -14.80 2.52 -11.32
CA ASP A 142 -15.16 1.44 -12.25
C ASP A 142 -14.87 0.06 -11.65
N ASP A 143 -13.76 -0.09 -10.95
CA ASP A 143 -13.41 -1.34 -10.24
C ASP A 143 -14.43 -1.64 -9.12
N VAL A 144 -14.79 -0.67 -8.33
CA VAL A 144 -15.81 -0.84 -7.27
C VAL A 144 -17.17 -1.24 -7.88
N LEU A 145 -17.58 -0.58 -8.95
CA LEU A 145 -18.84 -0.90 -9.64
C LEU A 145 -18.81 -2.31 -10.22
N ALA A 146 -17.71 -2.74 -10.80
CA ALA A 146 -17.56 -4.10 -11.31
C ALA A 146 -17.71 -5.15 -10.22
N ARG A 147 -17.12 -4.90 -9.05
CA ARG A 147 -17.23 -5.79 -7.88
C ARG A 147 -18.66 -5.84 -7.34
N LEU A 148 -19.33 -4.71 -7.25
CA LEU A 148 -20.72 -4.65 -6.81
C LEU A 148 -21.65 -5.40 -7.77
N ARG A 149 -21.47 -5.25 -9.08
CA ARG A 149 -22.25 -5.98 -10.11
C ARG A 149 -22.01 -7.47 -10.02
N ALA A 150 -20.78 -7.90 -9.88
CA ALA A 150 -20.44 -9.33 -9.73
C ALA A 150 -21.07 -9.92 -8.47
N HIS A 151 -21.06 -9.19 -7.36
CA HIS A 151 -21.67 -9.63 -6.10
C HIS A 151 -23.19 -9.70 -6.17
N ALA A 152 -23.81 -8.79 -6.90
CA ALA A 152 -25.26 -8.77 -7.12
C ALA A 152 -25.73 -9.80 -8.18
N GLY A 153 -24.81 -10.52 -8.85
CA GLY A 153 -25.15 -11.46 -9.91
C GLY A 153 -25.61 -10.81 -11.20
N VAL A 154 -25.31 -9.53 -11.40
CA VAL A 154 -25.63 -8.78 -12.62
C VAL A 154 -24.54 -8.98 -13.66
N SER A 155 -24.91 -9.58 -14.80
CA SER A 155 -24.02 -9.66 -15.96
C SER A 155 -23.82 -8.27 -16.58
N ALA A 156 -22.60 -7.97 -16.87
CA ALA A 156 -22.27 -6.73 -17.57
C ALA A 156 -22.72 -6.78 -19.02
#